data_e95c7fa15f872098c957cee3e38ca940
#
_entry.id   e95c7fa15f872098c957cee3e38ca940
#
_cell.length_a   1.000
_cell.length_b   1.000
_cell.length_c   1.000
_cell.angle_alpha   90.00
_cell.angle_beta   90.00
_cell.angle_gamma   90.00
#
_symmetry.space_group_name_H-M   'P 1'
#
loop_
_entity.id
_entity.type
_entity.pdbx_description
1 polymer ?
#
loop_
_entity_poly.entity_id
_entity_poly.type
_entity_poly.pdbx_seq_one_letter_code
_entity_poly.pdbx_strand_id
1 'polypeptide(L)'
;MSKYKIMNSKNKRTEIKAFLSFILEQSKETGLHVSCTIMSEEDTGEGYEIFAGHVSSCKGARLHRLLYGAIAVNENFRKAVTSALLEYERTKTVNRDKMSMN
;
A
#
# COMPACT_ATOMS: atom_id res chain seq x y z
N MET A 1 7.73 25.49 0.21
CA MET A 1 6.39 26.03 0.47
C MET A 1 5.95 25.65 1.85
N SER A 2 5.72 26.64 2.66
CA SER A 2 5.38 26.43 4.05
C SER A 2 4.01 25.77 4.23
N LYS A 3 3.10 25.91 3.28
CA LYS A 3 1.76 25.34 3.41
C LYS A 3 1.75 23.82 3.51
N TYR A 4 2.79 23.18 3.05
CA TYR A 4 2.86 21.72 3.18
C TYR A 4 3.25 21.27 4.58
N LYS A 5 3.84 22.17 5.34
CA LYS A 5 4.26 21.84 6.71
C LYS A 5 3.11 21.85 7.70
N ILE A 6 2.00 22.47 7.34
CA ILE A 6 0.85 22.54 8.24
C ILE A 6 -0.17 21.45 7.97
N MET A 7 0.08 20.57 7.01
CA MET A 7 -0.81 19.45 6.76
C MET A 7 -0.69 18.46 7.91
N ASN A 8 -1.83 18.14 8.50
CA ASN A 8 -1.86 17.19 9.59
C ASN A 8 -2.28 15.81 9.07
N SER A 9 -2.31 14.83 9.96
CA SER A 9 -2.62 13.45 9.58
C SER A 9 -4.00 13.33 8.93
N LYS A 10 -4.95 14.15 9.34
CA LYS A 10 -6.30 14.12 8.79
C LYS A 10 -6.27 14.55 7.32
N ASN A 11 -5.50 15.59 7.00
CA ASN A 11 -5.37 16.06 5.63
C ASN A 11 -4.70 15.01 4.74
N LYS A 12 -3.66 14.34 5.26
CA LYS A 12 -3.00 13.29 4.51
C LYS A 12 -3.93 12.13 4.20
N ARG A 13 -4.72 11.72 5.16
CA ARG A 13 -5.68 10.65 4.95
C ARG A 13 -6.72 11.03 3.91
N THR A 14 -7.18 12.27 3.95
CA THR A 14 -8.16 12.77 2.99
C THR A 14 -7.58 12.80 1.59
N GLU A 15 -6.33 13.24 1.45
CA GLU A 15 -5.64 13.27 0.16
C GLU A 15 -5.47 11.88 -0.41
N ILE A 16 -5.08 10.93 0.43
CA ILE A 16 -4.89 9.55 0.02
C ILE A 16 -6.21 8.96 -0.48
N LYS A 17 -7.29 9.18 0.26
CA LYS A 17 -8.61 8.71 -0.14
C LYS A 17 -9.05 9.28 -1.48
N ALA A 18 -8.86 10.58 -1.66
CA ALA A 18 -9.24 11.25 -2.90
C ALA A 18 -8.46 10.71 -4.09
N PHE A 19 -7.17 10.50 -3.91
CA PHE A 19 -6.32 9.98 -4.96
C PHE A 19 -6.74 8.56 -5.35
N LEU A 20 -6.98 7.70 -4.36
CA LEU A 20 -7.38 6.33 -4.63
C LEU A 20 -8.76 6.25 -5.28
N SER A 21 -9.68 7.11 -4.88
CA SER A 21 -11.00 7.18 -5.51
C SER A 21 -10.90 7.55 -6.98
N PHE A 22 -10.04 8.50 -7.29
CA PHE A 22 -9.79 8.90 -8.68
C PHE A 22 -9.26 7.72 -9.50
N ILE A 23 -8.30 6.98 -8.96
CA ILE A 23 -7.74 5.81 -9.63
C ILE A 23 -8.83 4.77 -9.94
N LEU A 24 -9.70 4.50 -8.97
CA LEU A 24 -10.79 3.55 -9.17
C LEU A 24 -11.76 4.01 -10.25
N GLU A 25 -12.08 5.30 -10.28
CA GLU A 25 -12.96 5.82 -11.31
C GLU A 25 -12.35 5.68 -12.70
N GLN A 26 -11.05 5.99 -12.82
CA GLN A 26 -10.37 5.83 -14.09
C GLN A 26 -10.34 4.37 -14.53
N SER A 27 -10.18 3.45 -13.58
CA SER A 27 -10.24 2.03 -13.89
C SER A 27 -11.59 1.64 -14.48
N LYS A 28 -12.68 2.14 -13.89
CA LYS A 28 -14.03 1.85 -14.38
C LYS A 28 -14.24 2.40 -15.79
N GLU A 29 -13.81 3.62 -16.02
CA GLU A 29 -14.02 4.29 -17.32
C GLU A 29 -13.20 3.63 -18.43
N THR A 30 -12.01 3.18 -18.14
CA THR A 30 -11.11 2.64 -19.15
C THR A 30 -11.25 1.12 -19.29
N GLY A 31 -11.87 0.46 -18.33
CA GLY A 31 -11.92 -1.00 -18.32
C GLY A 31 -10.62 -1.67 -17.93
N LEU A 32 -9.61 -0.90 -17.54
CA LEU A 32 -8.33 -1.42 -17.12
C LEU A 32 -8.38 -1.81 -15.65
N HIS A 33 -7.77 -2.93 -15.32
CA HIS A 33 -7.70 -3.36 -13.93
C HIS A 33 -6.50 -2.73 -13.25
N VAL A 34 -6.68 -2.37 -11.98
CA VAL A 34 -5.65 -1.65 -11.24
C VAL A 34 -5.58 -2.17 -9.81
N SER A 35 -4.37 -2.19 -9.28
CA SER A 35 -4.11 -2.37 -7.86
C SER A 35 -3.11 -1.28 -7.49
N CYS A 36 -3.47 -0.45 -6.55
CA CYS A 36 -2.67 0.73 -6.22
C CYS A 36 -2.55 0.90 -4.71
N THR A 37 -1.31 1.04 -4.26
CA THR A 37 -1.00 1.34 -2.88
C THR A 37 -0.24 2.65 -2.85
N ILE A 38 -0.68 3.58 -2.02
CA ILE A 38 0.03 4.84 -1.87
C ILE A 38 0.28 5.09 -0.39
N MET A 39 1.34 5.81 -0.11
CA MET A 39 1.66 6.14 1.26
C MET A 39 2.28 7.52 1.36
N SER A 40 2.13 8.11 2.53
CA SER A 40 2.79 9.32 2.92
C SER A 40 3.66 9.00 4.13
N GLU A 41 4.88 9.49 4.12
CA GLU A 41 5.81 9.26 5.22
C GLU A 41 6.28 10.62 5.73
N GLU A 42 6.11 10.84 7.03
CA GLU A 42 6.49 12.10 7.66
C GLU A 42 7.46 11.84 8.80
N ASP A 43 8.54 12.61 8.82
CA ASP A 43 9.52 12.56 9.90
C ASP A 43 8.97 13.41 11.05
N THR A 44 8.78 12.80 12.20
CA THR A 44 8.24 13.48 13.39
C THR A 44 9.32 13.94 14.35
N GLY A 45 10.60 13.67 14.01
CA GLY A 45 11.69 13.95 14.92
C GLY A 45 11.97 12.80 15.89
N GLU A 46 11.00 11.94 16.11
CA GLU A 46 11.15 10.76 16.98
C GLU A 46 11.02 9.47 16.19
N GLY A 47 10.81 9.59 14.88
CA GLY A 47 10.62 8.46 14.00
C GLY A 47 9.83 8.92 12.79
N TYR A 48 9.08 8.00 12.22
CA TYR A 48 8.27 8.32 11.05
C TYR A 48 6.81 8.01 11.31
N GLU A 49 5.96 8.86 10.77
CA GLU A 49 4.54 8.62 10.78
C GLU A 49 4.12 8.25 9.37
N ILE A 50 3.49 7.10 9.22
CA ILE A 50 3.15 6.57 7.90
C ILE A 50 1.64 6.48 7.75
N PHE A 51 1.14 7.04 6.65
CA PHE A 51 -0.26 6.91 6.27
C PHE A 51 -0.31 6.19 4.94
N ALA A 52 -1.08 5.13 4.86
CA ALA A 52 -1.13 4.34 3.65
C ALA A 52 -2.57 3.99 3.30
N GLY A 53 -2.80 3.77 2.01
CA GLY A 53 -4.08 3.32 1.53
C GLY A 53 -3.90 2.44 0.32
N HIS A 54 -4.87 1.58 0.07
CA HIS A 54 -4.81 0.63 -1.02
C HIS A 54 -6.19 0.44 -1.64
N VAL A 55 -6.23 0.35 -2.97
CA VAL A 55 -7.43 -0.04 -3.68
C VAL A 55 -7.09 -1.03 -4.77
N SER A 56 -8.03 -1.92 -5.05
CA SER A 56 -7.94 -2.83 -6.18
C SER A 56 -9.28 -2.85 -6.89
N SER A 57 -9.25 -2.78 -8.22
CA SER A 57 -10.46 -2.88 -9.02
C SER A 57 -10.87 -4.32 -9.29
N CYS A 58 -10.05 -5.27 -8.90
CA CYS A 58 -10.31 -6.68 -9.09
C CYS A 58 -9.82 -7.48 -7.91
N LYS A 59 -10.21 -8.76 -7.85
CA LYS A 59 -9.83 -9.63 -6.74
C LYS A 59 -9.65 -11.06 -7.25
N GLY A 60 -9.24 -11.95 -6.35
CA GLY A 60 -9.07 -13.36 -6.68
C GLY A 60 -8.04 -13.61 -7.76
N ALA A 61 -8.37 -14.50 -8.68
CA ALA A 61 -7.44 -14.90 -9.73
C ALA A 61 -7.01 -13.74 -10.61
N ARG A 62 -7.90 -12.77 -10.82
CA ARG A 62 -7.57 -11.61 -11.65
C ARG A 62 -6.54 -10.73 -10.98
N LEU A 63 -6.69 -10.49 -9.68
CA LEU A 63 -5.69 -9.73 -8.92
C LEU A 63 -4.36 -10.47 -8.89
N HIS A 64 -4.41 -11.79 -8.74
CA HIS A 64 -3.20 -12.61 -8.78
C HIS A 64 -2.45 -12.41 -10.10
N ARG A 65 -3.16 -12.47 -11.22
CA ARG A 65 -2.51 -12.28 -12.54
C ARG A 65 -1.94 -10.89 -12.71
N LEU A 66 -2.65 -9.88 -12.18
CA LEU A 66 -2.18 -8.50 -12.25
C LEU A 66 -0.86 -8.34 -11.51
N LEU A 67 -0.81 -8.85 -10.29
CA LEU A 67 0.41 -8.75 -9.47
C LEU A 67 1.54 -9.59 -10.04
N TYR A 68 1.22 -10.78 -10.54
CA TYR A 68 2.22 -11.62 -11.18
C TYR A 68 2.86 -10.90 -12.39
N GLY A 69 2.03 -10.24 -13.18
CA GLY A 69 2.54 -9.48 -14.32
C GLY A 69 3.49 -8.37 -13.90
N ALA A 70 3.14 -7.64 -12.85
CA ALA A 70 4.00 -6.57 -12.35
C ALA A 70 5.34 -7.12 -11.85
N ILE A 71 5.29 -8.22 -11.12
CA ILE A 71 6.50 -8.87 -10.60
C ILE A 71 7.38 -9.37 -11.75
N ALA A 72 6.76 -9.92 -12.78
CA ALA A 72 7.50 -10.50 -13.90
C ALA A 72 8.24 -9.46 -14.74
N VAL A 73 7.70 -8.24 -14.83
CA VAL A 73 8.29 -7.23 -15.72
C VAL A 73 9.11 -6.16 -14.98
N ASN A 74 9.06 -6.13 -13.64
CA ASN A 74 9.76 -5.11 -12.88
C ASN A 74 10.55 -5.72 -11.74
N GLU A 75 11.88 -5.74 -11.90
CA GLU A 75 12.75 -6.36 -10.92
C GLU A 75 12.73 -5.66 -9.58
N ASN A 76 12.70 -4.34 -9.57
CA ASN A 76 12.65 -3.60 -8.32
C ASN A 76 11.37 -3.88 -7.56
N PHE A 77 10.24 -3.95 -8.26
CA PHE A 77 8.98 -4.29 -7.65
C PHE A 77 9.01 -5.70 -7.07
N ARG A 78 9.55 -6.65 -7.83
CA ARG A 78 9.69 -8.03 -7.37
C ARG A 78 10.51 -8.12 -6.08
N LYS A 79 11.65 -7.43 -6.03
CA LYS A 79 12.50 -7.44 -4.84
C LYS A 79 11.77 -6.83 -3.64
N ALA A 80 11.11 -5.72 -3.83
CA ALA A 80 10.39 -5.05 -2.76
C ALA A 80 9.25 -5.91 -2.22
N VAL A 81 8.47 -6.51 -3.11
CA VAL A 81 7.36 -7.38 -2.72
C VAL A 81 7.87 -8.60 -1.96
N THR A 82 8.93 -9.21 -2.46
CA THR A 82 9.51 -10.39 -1.82
C THR A 82 9.98 -10.05 -0.41
N SER A 83 10.71 -8.95 -0.26
CA SER A 83 11.22 -8.51 1.03
C SER A 83 10.08 -8.20 2.00
N ALA A 84 9.08 -7.47 1.55
CA ALA A 84 7.95 -7.08 2.38
C ALA A 84 7.14 -8.31 2.83
N LEU A 85 6.95 -9.25 1.92
CA LEU A 85 6.20 -10.46 2.24
C LEU A 85 6.92 -11.34 3.25
N LEU A 86 8.23 -11.48 3.09
CA LEU A 86 9.03 -12.25 4.03
C LEU A 86 8.98 -11.64 5.42
N GLU A 87 9.10 -10.32 5.50
CA GLU A 87 9.03 -9.63 6.78
C GLU A 87 7.66 -9.81 7.43
N TYR A 88 6.60 -9.67 6.65
CA TYR A 88 5.24 -9.85 7.14
C TYR A 88 5.04 -11.26 7.70
N GLU A 89 5.47 -12.27 6.96
CA GLU A 89 5.31 -13.66 7.39
C GLU A 89 6.07 -13.95 8.67
N ARG A 90 7.27 -13.40 8.79
CA ARG A 90 8.06 -13.57 10.00
C ARG A 90 7.39 -12.91 11.21
N THR A 91 6.90 -11.70 11.04
CA THR A 91 6.21 -10.98 12.10
C THR A 91 4.94 -11.69 12.51
N LYS A 92 4.19 -12.19 11.55
CA LYS A 92 2.98 -12.93 11.80
C LYS A 92 3.24 -14.20 12.60
N THR A 93 4.30 -14.92 12.26
CA THR A 93 4.66 -16.14 12.97
C THR A 93 5.04 -15.87 14.42
N VAL A 94 5.83 -14.80 14.66
CA VAL A 94 6.22 -14.42 16.02
C VAL A 94 4.98 -14.04 16.83
N ASN A 95 4.06 -13.28 16.26
CA ASN A 95 2.84 -12.90 16.95
C ASN A 95 1.95 -14.10 17.26
N ARG A 96 1.88 -15.06 16.34
CA ARG A 96 1.12 -16.27 16.55
C ARG A 96 1.69 -17.10 17.70
N ASP A 97 3.01 -17.20 17.75
CA ASP A 97 3.67 -17.94 18.82
C ASP A 97 3.42 -17.29 20.18
N LYS A 98 3.47 -15.97 20.25
CA LYS A 98 3.15 -15.26 21.49
C LYS A 98 1.72 -15.54 21.93
N MET A 99 0.80 -15.55 20.99
CA MET A 99 -0.61 -15.79 21.29
C MET A 99 -0.83 -17.22 21.75
N SER A 100 -0.11 -18.18 21.20
CA SER A 100 -0.29 -19.57 21.58
C SER A 100 0.32 -19.89 22.95
N MET A 101 1.22 -19.06 23.42
CA MET A 101 1.83 -19.25 24.75
C MET A 101 0.94 -18.74 25.87
N ASN A 102 -0.10 -18.02 25.56
CA ASN A 102 -1.04 -17.53 26.55
C ASN A 102 -2.17 -18.53 26.78
#